data_e2d577afc56cd68afbb6db49bab394b3
#
_entry.id   e2d577afc56cd68afbb6db49bab394b3
#
_cell.length_a   1.000
_cell.length_b   1.000
_cell.length_c   1.000
_cell.angle_alpha   90.00
_cell.angle_beta   90.00
_cell.angle_gamma   90.00
#
_symmetry.space_group_name_H-M   'P 1'
#
loop_
_entity.id
_entity.type
_entity.pdbx_description
1 polymer ?
#
loop_
_entity_poly.entity_id
_entity_poly.type
_entity_poly.pdbx_seq_one_letter_code
_entity_poly.pdbx_strand_id
1 'polypeptide(L)'
;MDSLSLLELNALVRRSLEQCLPDEYWIQAELSDVRSNTTGHCYLEFVQKDPRSNNLVAKARGMIWSNIYRLLKPYFEETTGQLFASGIKVLVKVTVQFHELYGYSLTVLDIDPAYTLGDMARRRREILMQLEEEGVLTLNKELEMPVLPQRIAVISSATAAGYGDFCHQLQHNSGGFFFYTELFPALMQGNQVEESVLAALDRINDRVNEFDVVVIIRGGGATSDLSGFDTYLLAAACAQFPLPVITGIGHERDDTVLDSVAHTRVKTPTAAAELLIHRITESADHLEELSARLQQGAYALLEQEGRRLEMIQTRIPNLVHRKLTDARFALLAAGKDLAQATQTLLSRHRHRLELLRQRVADASPDKLLSRGYSITLKDGKAVTDAASLNPGDQLVTRLAKGSFTSEVRLDEHYY
;
A
#
# COMPACT_ATOMS: atom_id res chain seq x y z
N MET A 1 9.08 48.99 -52.38
CA MET A 1 9.26 47.89 -51.38
C MET A 1 8.69 46.66 -52.04
N ASP A 2 9.52 45.71 -52.34
CA ASP A 2 9.06 44.46 -52.90
C ASP A 2 8.28 43.72 -51.82
N SER A 3 6.98 43.56 -52.05
CA SER A 3 6.10 42.82 -51.10
C SER A 3 6.16 41.34 -51.40
N LEU A 4 6.45 40.54 -50.42
CA LEU A 4 6.38 39.08 -50.53
C LEU A 4 4.96 38.59 -50.22
N SER A 5 4.50 37.61 -50.92
CA SER A 5 3.30 36.87 -50.51
C SER A 5 3.60 36.01 -49.26
N LEU A 6 2.56 35.64 -48.50
CA LEU A 6 2.71 34.75 -47.35
C LEU A 6 3.36 33.39 -47.72
N LEU A 7 3.04 32.88 -48.89
CA LEU A 7 3.64 31.62 -49.37
C LEU A 7 5.16 31.81 -49.64
N GLU A 8 5.56 32.90 -50.25
CA GLU A 8 6.98 33.21 -50.51
C GLU A 8 7.77 33.40 -49.23
N LEU A 9 7.18 34.09 -48.24
CA LEU A 9 7.80 34.24 -46.90
C LEU A 9 7.94 32.89 -46.21
N ASN A 10 6.89 32.08 -46.21
CA ASN A 10 6.93 30.73 -45.59
C ASN A 10 7.93 29.82 -46.29
N ALA A 11 8.06 29.90 -47.63
CA ALA A 11 9.05 29.15 -48.38
C ALA A 11 10.51 29.60 -48.05
N LEU A 12 10.73 30.89 -47.77
CA LEU A 12 12.02 31.40 -47.29
C LEU A 12 12.31 30.84 -45.89
N VAL A 13 11.35 30.86 -44.97
CA VAL A 13 11.49 30.28 -43.60
C VAL A 13 11.83 28.79 -43.70
N ARG A 14 11.14 28.05 -44.54
CA ARG A 14 11.41 26.65 -44.75
C ARG A 14 12.85 26.41 -45.20
N ARG A 15 13.31 27.12 -46.29
CA ARG A 15 14.68 26.97 -46.77
C ARG A 15 15.71 27.34 -45.73
N SER A 16 15.47 28.42 -44.98
CA SER A 16 16.36 28.83 -43.90
C SER A 16 16.48 27.77 -42.81
N LEU A 17 15.37 27.17 -42.41
CA LEU A 17 15.35 26.07 -41.39
C LEU A 17 16.06 24.82 -41.94
N GLU A 18 15.80 24.42 -43.17
CA GLU A 18 16.45 23.27 -43.83
C GLU A 18 17.97 23.48 -43.97
N GLN A 19 18.43 24.72 -44.15
CA GLN A 19 19.87 25.07 -44.22
C GLN A 19 20.52 25.16 -42.87
N CYS A 20 19.83 25.72 -41.89
CA CYS A 20 20.40 25.97 -40.54
C CYS A 20 20.26 24.79 -39.62
N LEU A 21 19.27 23.93 -39.83
CA LEU A 21 18.96 22.75 -38.99
C LEU A 21 18.81 21.46 -39.84
N PRO A 22 19.84 21.12 -40.64
CA PRO A 22 19.78 19.94 -41.51
C PRO A 22 19.92 18.60 -40.75
N ASP A 23 20.41 18.64 -39.52
CA ASP A 23 20.77 17.45 -38.74
C ASP A 23 19.60 16.88 -37.97
N GLU A 24 19.80 15.70 -37.42
CA GLU A 24 18.93 15.06 -36.44
C GLU A 24 19.35 15.49 -35.03
N TYR A 25 18.37 15.80 -34.19
CA TYR A 25 18.65 16.32 -32.84
C TYR A 25 17.95 15.45 -31.81
N TRP A 26 18.68 15.15 -30.72
CA TRP A 26 18.07 14.57 -29.53
C TRP A 26 17.50 15.68 -28.68
N ILE A 27 16.20 15.63 -28.40
CA ILE A 27 15.51 16.59 -27.56
C ILE A 27 14.87 15.92 -26.35
N GLN A 28 14.93 16.59 -25.22
CA GLN A 28 14.22 16.23 -24.00
C GLN A 28 12.94 17.05 -23.92
N ALA A 29 11.81 16.38 -23.77
CA ALA A 29 10.50 17.02 -23.65
C ALA A 29 9.52 16.15 -22.89
N GLU A 30 8.47 16.77 -22.35
CA GLU A 30 7.30 16.10 -21.82
C GLU A 30 6.25 16.00 -22.95
N LEU A 31 5.59 14.86 -23.06
CA LEU A 31 4.45 14.68 -23.97
C LEU A 31 3.18 15.24 -23.30
N SER A 32 2.63 16.34 -23.80
CA SER A 32 1.35 16.88 -23.28
C SER A 32 0.14 16.28 -23.96
N ASP A 33 0.28 15.84 -25.22
CA ASP A 33 -0.77 15.18 -25.98
C ASP A 33 -0.18 14.11 -26.89
N VAL A 34 -0.88 12.97 -27.00
CA VAL A 34 -0.51 11.84 -27.86
C VAL A 34 -1.76 11.30 -28.52
N ARG A 35 -1.87 11.47 -29.83
CA ARG A 35 -3.03 11.04 -30.62
C ARG A 35 -2.60 10.23 -31.83
N SER A 36 -3.09 9.01 -31.96
CA SER A 36 -2.96 8.23 -33.18
C SER A 36 -4.19 8.43 -34.08
N ASN A 37 -3.95 8.58 -35.38
CA ASN A 37 -5.03 8.65 -36.35
C ASN A 37 -5.33 7.28 -36.98
N THR A 38 -6.40 7.23 -37.81
CA THR A 38 -6.84 6.01 -38.48
C THR A 38 -5.83 5.48 -39.51
N THR A 39 -4.93 6.33 -40.00
CA THR A 39 -3.85 5.97 -40.94
C THR A 39 -2.60 5.45 -40.24
N GLY A 40 -2.60 5.39 -38.90
CA GLY A 40 -1.52 4.87 -38.09
C GLY A 40 -0.40 5.85 -37.78
N HIS A 41 -0.52 7.13 -38.13
CA HIS A 41 0.40 8.19 -37.71
C HIS A 41 0.08 8.60 -36.27
N CYS A 42 1.12 8.96 -35.50
CA CYS A 42 0.96 9.52 -34.17
C CYS A 42 1.32 11.00 -34.18
N TYR A 43 0.40 11.84 -33.71
CA TYR A 43 0.59 13.26 -33.50
C TYR A 43 0.89 13.51 -32.03
N LEU A 44 1.91 14.32 -31.79
CA LEU A 44 2.45 14.61 -30.49
C LEU A 44 2.43 16.10 -30.21
N GLU A 45 2.33 16.44 -28.96
CA GLU A 45 2.61 17.78 -28.50
C GLU A 45 3.72 17.72 -27.45
N PHE A 46 4.87 18.28 -27.77
CA PHE A 46 6.01 18.40 -26.87
C PHE A 46 5.91 19.69 -26.07
N VAL A 47 6.13 19.59 -24.77
CA VAL A 47 6.19 20.73 -23.85
C VAL A 47 7.43 20.66 -22.98
N GLN A 48 7.92 21.83 -22.58
CA GLN A 48 8.92 21.98 -21.55
C GLN A 48 8.40 22.94 -20.52
N LYS A 49 8.47 22.57 -19.24
CA LYS A 49 8.10 23.40 -18.11
C LYS A 49 9.34 23.86 -17.36
N ASP A 50 9.30 25.04 -16.82
CA ASP A 50 10.33 25.55 -15.90
C ASP A 50 10.30 24.71 -14.61
N PRO A 51 11.44 24.14 -14.17
CA PRO A 51 11.52 23.33 -12.96
C PRO A 51 11.08 24.05 -11.67
N ARG A 52 11.17 25.40 -11.63
CA ARG A 52 10.85 26.20 -10.44
C ARG A 52 9.42 26.70 -10.40
N SER A 53 8.89 27.10 -11.55
CA SER A 53 7.57 27.75 -11.64
C SER A 53 6.48 26.84 -12.21
N ASN A 54 6.85 25.66 -12.75
CA ASN A 54 5.99 24.74 -13.50
C ASN A 54 5.29 25.40 -14.71
N ASN A 55 5.71 26.61 -15.09
CA ASN A 55 5.18 27.33 -16.23
C ASN A 55 5.70 26.75 -17.55
N LEU A 56 4.87 26.79 -18.58
CA LEU A 56 5.24 26.37 -19.92
C LEU A 56 6.26 27.34 -20.51
N VAL A 57 7.46 26.85 -20.86
CA VAL A 57 8.54 27.68 -21.45
C VAL A 57 8.79 27.34 -22.90
N ALA A 58 8.45 26.14 -23.37
CA ALA A 58 8.54 25.78 -24.76
C ALA A 58 7.44 24.80 -25.15
N LYS A 59 6.99 24.89 -26.42
CA LYS A 59 5.97 24.02 -26.98
C LYS A 59 6.25 23.78 -28.45
N ALA A 60 6.15 22.53 -28.90
CA ALA A 60 6.28 22.16 -30.29
C ALA A 60 5.31 21.04 -30.66
N ARG A 61 4.85 21.04 -31.89
CA ARG A 61 4.09 19.92 -32.46
C ARG A 61 5.06 18.87 -32.95
N GLY A 62 4.70 17.58 -32.75
CA GLY A 62 5.47 16.46 -33.23
C GLY A 62 4.62 15.48 -34.03
N MET A 63 5.29 14.70 -34.85
CA MET A 63 4.67 13.62 -35.61
C MET A 63 5.58 12.42 -35.66
N ILE A 64 4.99 11.22 -35.53
CA ILE A 64 5.67 9.95 -35.81
C ILE A 64 4.95 9.31 -37.00
N TRP A 65 5.70 9.02 -38.03
CA TRP A 65 5.16 8.32 -39.17
C TRP A 65 4.76 6.87 -38.82
N SER A 66 3.73 6.34 -39.48
CA SER A 66 3.13 5.04 -39.16
C SER A 66 4.14 3.87 -39.16
N ASN A 67 5.08 3.90 -40.13
CA ASN A 67 6.14 2.88 -40.21
C ASN A 67 7.07 2.88 -38.98
N ILE A 68 7.43 4.06 -38.46
CA ILE A 68 8.24 4.24 -37.28
C ILE A 68 7.39 3.96 -36.04
N TYR A 69 6.18 4.49 -35.96
CA TYR A 69 5.31 4.36 -34.78
C TYR A 69 4.98 2.90 -34.43
N ARG A 70 4.79 2.06 -35.47
CA ARG A 70 4.55 0.60 -35.28
C ARG A 70 5.70 -0.12 -34.59
N LEU A 71 6.92 0.36 -34.72
CA LEU A 71 8.12 -0.23 -34.10
C LEU A 71 8.44 0.46 -32.78
N LEU A 72 8.37 1.80 -32.77
CA LEU A 72 8.76 2.63 -31.65
C LEU A 72 7.85 2.44 -30.45
N LYS A 73 6.53 2.41 -30.66
CA LYS A 73 5.57 2.28 -29.56
C LYS A 73 5.72 0.95 -28.81
N PRO A 74 5.69 -0.25 -29.43
CA PRO A 74 5.89 -1.50 -28.72
C PRO A 74 7.26 -1.58 -28.07
N TYR A 75 8.32 -1.15 -28.75
CA TYR A 75 9.69 -1.12 -28.20
C TYR A 75 9.78 -0.28 -26.93
N PHE A 76 9.19 0.92 -26.94
CA PHE A 76 9.14 1.80 -25.77
C PHE A 76 8.34 1.18 -24.62
N GLU A 77 7.12 0.71 -24.91
CA GLU A 77 6.22 0.14 -23.91
C GLU A 77 6.77 -1.16 -23.29
N GLU A 78 7.40 -2.02 -24.08
CA GLU A 78 8.03 -3.24 -23.60
C GLU A 78 9.28 -2.97 -22.75
N THR A 79 10.09 -1.97 -23.15
CA THR A 79 11.32 -1.64 -22.45
C THR A 79 11.06 -0.85 -21.15
N THR A 80 10.12 0.10 -21.18
CA THR A 80 9.85 0.97 -20.02
C THR A 80 8.76 0.44 -19.09
N GLY A 81 7.94 -0.51 -19.56
CA GLY A 81 6.74 -0.94 -18.85
C GLY A 81 5.63 0.14 -18.81
N GLN A 82 5.79 1.26 -19.53
CA GLN A 82 4.82 2.36 -19.55
C GLN A 82 4.11 2.47 -20.88
N LEU A 83 2.84 2.87 -20.85
CA LEU A 83 2.12 3.25 -22.05
C LEU A 83 2.73 4.51 -22.67
N PHE A 84 2.85 4.53 -23.99
CA PHE A 84 3.27 5.73 -24.73
C PHE A 84 2.11 6.74 -24.78
N ALA A 85 2.00 7.56 -23.73
CA ALA A 85 0.89 8.47 -23.47
C ALA A 85 1.34 9.86 -23.04
N SER A 86 0.39 10.76 -22.82
CA SER A 86 0.68 12.10 -22.27
C SER A 86 1.19 12.02 -20.81
N GLY A 87 2.01 12.99 -20.41
CA GLY A 87 2.58 13.13 -19.06
C GLY A 87 3.95 12.51 -18.88
N ILE A 88 4.48 11.75 -19.84
CA ILE A 88 5.82 11.15 -19.77
C ILE A 88 6.89 12.09 -20.32
N LYS A 89 8.06 12.08 -19.70
CA LYS A 89 9.27 12.73 -20.24
C LYS A 89 10.03 11.74 -21.11
N VAL A 90 10.36 12.20 -22.29
CA VAL A 90 11.04 11.40 -23.32
C VAL A 90 12.29 12.11 -23.82
N LEU A 91 13.27 11.31 -24.20
CA LEU A 91 14.39 11.74 -25.03
C LEU A 91 14.16 11.16 -26.42
N VAL A 92 13.86 12.02 -27.36
CA VAL A 92 13.51 11.63 -28.76
C VAL A 92 14.46 12.25 -29.75
N LYS A 93 14.77 11.47 -30.79
CA LYS A 93 15.54 11.91 -31.95
C LYS A 93 14.59 12.48 -32.97
N VAL A 94 14.77 13.74 -33.34
CA VAL A 94 13.86 14.46 -34.21
C VAL A 94 14.57 15.16 -35.36
N THR A 95 13.86 15.35 -36.45
CA THR A 95 14.20 16.33 -37.50
C THR A 95 13.26 17.51 -37.44
N VAL A 96 13.79 18.68 -37.73
CA VAL A 96 13.02 19.92 -37.75
C VAL A 96 12.38 20.08 -39.14
N GLN A 97 11.08 20.29 -39.20
CA GLN A 97 10.36 20.49 -40.45
C GLN A 97 9.48 21.74 -40.37
N PHE A 98 9.33 22.40 -41.51
CA PHE A 98 8.41 23.51 -41.66
C PHE A 98 7.56 23.31 -42.90
N HIS A 99 6.27 23.39 -42.74
CA HIS A 99 5.32 23.29 -43.80
C HIS A 99 4.58 24.62 -43.99
N GLU A 100 4.43 25.11 -45.21
CA GLU A 100 3.89 26.41 -45.49
C GLU A 100 2.48 26.66 -44.92
N LEU A 101 1.66 25.59 -44.78
CA LEU A 101 0.30 25.65 -44.23
C LEU A 101 0.28 25.34 -42.72
N TYR A 102 1.11 24.39 -42.27
CA TYR A 102 1.01 23.85 -40.88
C TYR A 102 2.05 24.42 -39.96
N GLY A 103 3.05 25.15 -40.49
CA GLY A 103 4.11 25.78 -39.73
C GLY A 103 5.19 24.81 -39.29
N TYR A 104 5.81 25.13 -38.16
CA TYR A 104 6.90 24.38 -37.51
C TYR A 104 6.40 23.09 -36.88
N SER A 105 7.11 22.01 -37.12
CA SER A 105 6.85 20.70 -36.48
C SER A 105 8.14 19.88 -36.41
N LEU A 106 8.13 18.87 -35.52
CA LEU A 106 9.21 17.92 -35.30
C LEU A 106 8.78 16.55 -35.80
N THR A 107 9.59 15.92 -36.64
CA THR A 107 9.38 14.52 -37.02
C THR A 107 10.25 13.63 -36.17
N VAL A 108 9.65 12.72 -35.38
CA VAL A 108 10.35 11.79 -34.53
C VAL A 108 10.86 10.62 -35.35
N LEU A 109 12.15 10.32 -35.19
CA LEU A 109 12.85 9.21 -35.83
C LEU A 109 13.12 8.06 -34.87
N ASP A 110 13.42 8.37 -33.62
CA ASP A 110 13.82 7.41 -32.61
C ASP A 110 13.50 7.90 -31.19
N ILE A 111 13.53 7.01 -30.20
CA ILE A 111 13.32 7.29 -28.79
C ILE A 111 14.33 6.53 -27.95
N ASP A 112 14.83 7.15 -26.88
CA ASP A 112 15.65 6.50 -25.87
C ASP A 112 14.81 6.16 -24.61
N PRO A 113 14.42 4.89 -24.40
CA PRO A 113 13.67 4.46 -23.24
C PRO A 113 14.44 4.62 -21.91
N ALA A 114 15.79 4.54 -21.97
CA ALA A 114 16.63 4.62 -20.77
C ALA A 114 16.51 5.99 -20.09
N TYR A 115 16.29 7.05 -20.85
CA TYR A 115 16.03 8.38 -20.31
C TYR A 115 14.75 8.44 -19.49
N THR A 116 13.66 7.85 -20.01
CA THR A 116 12.36 7.80 -19.31
C THR A 116 12.46 6.99 -18.03
N LEU A 117 13.11 5.83 -18.08
CA LEU A 117 13.39 5.00 -16.88
C LEU A 117 14.21 5.76 -15.84
N GLY A 118 15.23 6.51 -16.27
CA GLY A 118 16.03 7.35 -15.39
C GLY A 118 15.23 8.48 -14.73
N ASP A 119 14.32 9.14 -15.46
CA ASP A 119 13.43 10.18 -14.91
C ASP A 119 12.46 9.59 -13.89
N MET A 120 11.90 8.41 -14.17
CA MET A 120 11.02 7.69 -13.23
C MET A 120 11.74 7.32 -11.94
N ALA A 121 12.92 6.73 -12.04
CA ALA A 121 13.72 6.36 -10.86
C ALA A 121 14.10 7.60 -10.02
N ARG A 122 14.37 8.74 -10.68
CA ARG A 122 14.63 10.01 -10.01
C ARG A 122 13.39 10.51 -9.28
N ARG A 123 12.21 10.55 -9.95
CA ARG A 123 10.93 10.98 -9.33
C ARG A 123 10.56 10.12 -8.14
N ARG A 124 10.69 8.79 -8.25
CA ARG A 124 10.47 7.88 -7.12
C ARG A 124 11.36 8.24 -5.92
N ARG A 125 12.64 8.50 -6.18
CA ARG A 125 13.59 8.88 -5.12
C ARG A 125 13.22 10.22 -4.49
N GLU A 126 12.86 11.22 -5.28
CA GLU A 126 12.42 12.54 -4.81
C GLU A 126 11.18 12.40 -3.90
N ILE A 127 10.19 11.59 -4.29
CA ILE A 127 8.98 11.33 -3.49
C ILE A 127 9.33 10.63 -2.18
N LEU A 128 10.17 9.59 -2.23
CA LEU A 128 10.58 8.87 -1.01
C LEU A 128 11.34 9.76 -0.05
N MET A 129 12.26 10.61 -0.54
CA MET A 129 12.97 11.59 0.28
C MET A 129 12.01 12.59 0.93
N GLN A 130 11.04 13.09 0.18
CA GLN A 130 10.03 14.00 0.72
C GLN A 130 9.20 13.34 1.83
N LEU A 131 8.75 12.10 1.64
CA LEU A 131 8.00 11.35 2.66
C LEU A 131 8.85 11.05 3.91
N GLU A 132 10.16 10.85 3.73
CA GLU A 132 11.11 10.67 4.81
C GLU A 132 11.34 11.97 5.59
N GLU A 133 11.53 13.11 4.91
CA GLU A 133 11.66 14.44 5.53
C GLU A 133 10.41 14.84 6.32
N GLU A 134 9.23 14.46 5.84
CA GLU A 134 7.96 14.67 6.54
C GLU A 134 7.71 13.67 7.67
N GLY A 135 8.55 12.63 7.82
CA GLY A 135 8.46 11.61 8.85
C GLY A 135 7.26 10.66 8.70
N VAL A 136 6.69 10.55 7.49
CA VAL A 136 5.50 9.72 7.25
C VAL A 136 5.83 8.37 6.60
N LEU A 137 7.05 8.19 6.07
CA LEU A 137 7.45 7.02 5.28
C LEU A 137 7.22 5.68 5.97
N THR A 138 7.36 5.63 7.30
CA THR A 138 7.30 4.38 8.10
C THR A 138 6.03 4.23 8.92
N LEU A 139 5.15 5.22 8.96
CA LEU A 139 4.00 5.24 9.86
C LEU A 139 3.09 4.01 9.71
N ASN A 140 2.81 3.58 8.49
CA ASN A 140 1.99 2.38 8.27
C ASN A 140 2.73 1.09 8.66
N LYS A 141 4.07 1.05 8.49
CA LYS A 141 4.90 -0.10 8.87
C LYS A 141 5.00 -0.28 10.38
N GLU A 142 4.82 0.80 11.14
CA GLU A 142 4.87 0.80 12.60
C GLU A 142 3.56 0.33 13.24
N LEU A 143 2.49 0.21 12.46
CA LEU A 143 1.23 -0.36 12.94
C LEU A 143 1.42 -1.84 13.27
N GLU A 144 0.77 -2.29 14.33
CA GLU A 144 0.75 -3.72 14.65
C GLU A 144 -0.23 -4.44 13.73
N MET A 145 0.26 -5.49 13.04
CA MET A 145 -0.61 -6.37 12.28
C MET A 145 -1.55 -7.11 13.24
N PRO A 146 -2.87 -7.07 13.04
CA PRO A 146 -3.81 -7.80 13.87
C PRO A 146 -3.47 -9.28 13.99
N VAL A 147 -3.70 -9.86 15.17
CA VAL A 147 -3.46 -11.29 15.43
C VAL A 147 -4.37 -12.15 14.56
N LEU A 148 -5.60 -11.70 14.34
CA LEU A 148 -6.63 -12.37 13.54
C LEU A 148 -7.18 -11.41 12.47
N PRO A 149 -6.48 -11.19 11.34
CA PRO A 149 -6.92 -10.28 10.29
C PRO A 149 -8.00 -10.95 9.43
N GLN A 150 -9.24 -11.00 9.91
CA GLN A 150 -10.34 -11.67 9.23
C GLN A 150 -11.19 -10.73 8.37
N ARG A 151 -11.32 -9.44 8.74
CA ARG A 151 -12.13 -8.46 8.03
C ARG A 151 -11.25 -7.63 7.12
N ILE A 152 -11.33 -7.90 5.84
CA ILE A 152 -10.38 -7.43 4.83
C ILE A 152 -11.08 -6.47 3.88
N ALA A 153 -10.63 -5.20 3.84
CA ALA A 153 -10.99 -4.27 2.79
C ALA A 153 -10.08 -4.49 1.58
N VAL A 154 -10.62 -4.82 0.43
CA VAL A 154 -9.83 -5.09 -0.78
C VAL A 154 -10.02 -3.97 -1.79
N ILE A 155 -8.95 -3.30 -2.16
CA ILE A 155 -8.93 -2.31 -3.25
C ILE A 155 -8.42 -3.01 -4.51
N SER A 156 -9.28 -3.16 -5.50
CA SER A 156 -8.95 -3.81 -6.77
C SER A 156 -9.96 -3.45 -7.86
N SER A 157 -9.68 -3.85 -9.10
CA SER A 157 -10.70 -3.81 -10.14
C SER A 157 -11.66 -5.00 -9.98
N ALA A 158 -12.96 -4.75 -10.11
CA ALA A 158 -13.99 -5.78 -9.99
C ALA A 158 -13.85 -6.93 -11.02
N THR A 159 -13.21 -6.65 -12.16
CA THR A 159 -12.98 -7.62 -13.24
C THR A 159 -11.58 -8.22 -13.23
N ALA A 160 -10.75 -7.87 -12.23
CA ALA A 160 -9.37 -8.34 -12.16
C ALA A 160 -9.30 -9.82 -11.80
N ALA A 161 -8.63 -10.63 -12.62
CA ALA A 161 -8.37 -12.04 -12.32
C ALA A 161 -7.69 -12.22 -10.94
N GLY A 162 -6.73 -11.34 -10.61
CA GLY A 162 -6.04 -11.38 -9.32
C GLY A 162 -6.95 -11.21 -8.10
N TYR A 163 -8.04 -10.46 -8.21
CA TYR A 163 -9.04 -10.40 -7.15
C TYR A 163 -9.78 -11.73 -6.99
N GLY A 164 -10.15 -12.37 -8.11
CA GLY A 164 -10.74 -13.72 -8.08
C GLY A 164 -9.80 -14.74 -7.46
N ASP A 165 -8.52 -14.74 -7.85
CA ASP A 165 -7.50 -15.64 -7.32
C ASP A 165 -7.27 -15.42 -5.81
N PHE A 166 -7.23 -14.16 -5.37
CA PHE A 166 -7.13 -13.80 -3.96
C PHE A 166 -8.31 -14.37 -3.14
N CYS A 167 -9.53 -14.12 -3.58
CA CYS A 167 -10.73 -14.63 -2.89
C CYS A 167 -10.79 -16.15 -2.91
N HIS A 168 -10.45 -16.78 -4.04
CA HIS A 168 -10.39 -18.23 -4.16
C HIS A 168 -9.41 -18.86 -3.17
N GLN A 169 -8.20 -18.28 -3.06
CA GLN A 169 -7.17 -18.74 -2.12
C GLN A 169 -7.64 -18.63 -0.66
N LEU A 170 -8.28 -17.52 -0.29
CA LEU A 170 -8.83 -17.33 1.06
C LEU A 170 -9.98 -18.30 1.37
N GLN A 171 -10.83 -18.62 0.39
CA GLN A 171 -11.97 -19.53 0.58
C GLN A 171 -11.55 -21.01 0.65
N HIS A 172 -10.46 -21.39 -0.05
CA HIS A 172 -9.97 -22.77 -0.13
C HIS A 172 -8.71 -22.99 0.72
N ASN A 173 -8.58 -22.27 1.83
CA ASN A 173 -7.43 -22.44 2.72
C ASN A 173 -7.50 -23.80 3.47
N SER A 174 -6.35 -24.41 3.68
CA SER A 174 -6.21 -25.72 4.34
C SER A 174 -6.61 -25.72 5.83
N GLY A 175 -6.55 -24.54 6.47
CA GLY A 175 -6.89 -24.38 7.88
C GLY A 175 -8.39 -24.24 8.15
N GLY A 176 -9.23 -24.13 7.11
CA GLY A 176 -10.68 -23.91 7.27
C GLY A 176 -11.05 -22.57 7.89
N PHE A 177 -10.16 -21.58 7.82
CA PHE A 177 -10.40 -20.26 8.38
C PHE A 177 -11.37 -19.45 7.51
N PHE A 178 -12.21 -18.65 8.17
CA PHE A 178 -13.16 -17.79 7.50
C PHE A 178 -12.62 -16.35 7.41
N PHE A 179 -12.73 -15.75 6.21
CA PHE A 179 -12.38 -14.38 5.94
C PHE A 179 -13.58 -13.62 5.38
N TYR A 180 -13.75 -12.39 5.82
CA TYR A 180 -14.78 -11.47 5.34
C TYR A 180 -14.10 -10.42 4.46
N THR A 181 -14.26 -10.57 3.15
CA THR A 181 -13.67 -9.65 2.18
C THR A 181 -14.74 -8.71 1.62
N GLU A 182 -14.47 -7.42 1.61
CA GLU A 182 -15.29 -6.43 0.92
C GLU A 182 -14.48 -5.73 -0.15
N LEU A 183 -15.01 -5.70 -1.38
CA LEU A 183 -14.35 -5.06 -2.51
C LEU A 183 -14.69 -3.58 -2.56
N PHE A 184 -13.66 -2.74 -2.58
CA PHE A 184 -13.71 -1.32 -2.89
C PHE A 184 -13.18 -1.15 -4.32
N PRO A 185 -14.07 -1.06 -5.32
CA PRO A 185 -13.64 -1.05 -6.71
C PRO A 185 -12.88 0.24 -7.02
N ALA A 186 -11.70 0.05 -7.64
CA ALA A 186 -10.82 1.11 -8.10
C ALA A 186 -10.22 0.77 -9.47
N LEU A 187 -9.84 1.81 -10.21
CA LEU A 187 -9.08 1.66 -11.45
C LEU A 187 -7.64 1.36 -11.09
N MET A 188 -7.11 0.27 -11.65
CA MET A 188 -5.76 -0.22 -11.36
C MET A 188 -4.78 0.01 -12.51
N GLN A 189 -5.16 0.80 -13.52
CA GLN A 189 -4.37 1.11 -14.71
C GLN A 189 -4.73 2.49 -15.24
N GLY A 190 -3.73 3.17 -15.85
CA GLY A 190 -3.90 4.48 -16.47
C GLY A 190 -3.83 5.65 -15.49
N ASN A 191 -4.09 6.85 -16.00
CA ASN A 191 -3.85 8.11 -15.28
C ASN A 191 -4.80 8.39 -14.10
N GLN A 192 -5.88 7.62 -13.96
CA GLN A 192 -6.88 7.80 -12.91
C GLN A 192 -6.70 6.84 -11.73
N VAL A 193 -5.60 6.09 -11.67
CA VAL A 193 -5.29 5.14 -10.58
C VAL A 193 -5.24 5.87 -9.25
N GLU A 194 -4.47 6.96 -9.16
CA GLU A 194 -4.31 7.75 -7.94
C GLU A 194 -5.66 8.18 -7.37
N GLU A 195 -6.45 8.90 -8.17
CA GLU A 195 -7.75 9.43 -7.75
C GLU A 195 -8.71 8.29 -7.32
N SER A 196 -8.73 7.21 -8.10
CA SER A 196 -9.62 6.08 -7.86
C SER A 196 -9.27 5.31 -6.59
N VAL A 197 -7.96 5.09 -6.32
CA VAL A 197 -7.50 4.40 -5.12
C VAL A 197 -7.65 5.29 -3.88
N LEU A 198 -7.37 6.59 -3.99
CA LEU A 198 -7.64 7.56 -2.91
C LEU A 198 -9.11 7.57 -2.53
N ALA A 199 -10.02 7.64 -3.50
CA ALA A 199 -11.46 7.57 -3.23
C ALA A 199 -11.90 6.23 -2.61
N ALA A 200 -11.20 5.13 -2.90
CA ALA A 200 -11.43 3.85 -2.22
C ALA A 200 -10.92 3.87 -0.78
N LEU A 201 -9.73 4.42 -0.53
CA LEU A 201 -9.18 4.60 0.82
C LEU A 201 -10.08 5.49 1.67
N ASP A 202 -10.61 6.57 1.13
CA ASP A 202 -11.54 7.46 1.83
C ASP A 202 -12.81 6.72 2.28
N ARG A 203 -13.41 5.91 1.38
CA ARG A 203 -14.57 5.07 1.71
C ARG A 203 -14.28 4.03 2.80
N ILE A 204 -13.07 3.45 2.80
CA ILE A 204 -12.65 2.52 3.85
C ILE A 204 -12.44 3.28 5.16
N ASN A 205 -11.85 4.46 5.09
CA ASN A 205 -11.61 5.29 6.27
C ASN A 205 -12.90 5.73 6.97
N ASP A 206 -13.98 5.98 6.22
CA ASP A 206 -15.31 6.25 6.77
C ASP A 206 -15.86 5.08 7.60
N ARG A 207 -15.37 3.85 7.34
CA ARG A 207 -15.79 2.60 7.95
C ARG A 207 -14.63 1.85 8.59
N VAL A 208 -13.60 2.55 9.05
CA VAL A 208 -12.33 1.97 9.53
C VAL A 208 -12.50 0.90 10.61
N ASN A 209 -13.54 0.99 11.44
CA ASN A 209 -13.81 0.05 12.52
C ASN A 209 -14.40 -1.31 12.05
N GLU A 210 -14.78 -1.40 10.80
CA GLU A 210 -15.33 -2.63 10.22
C GLU A 210 -14.25 -3.54 9.64
N PHE A 211 -13.02 -3.06 9.50
CA PHE A 211 -11.93 -3.76 8.86
C PHE A 211 -10.73 -3.91 9.79
N ASP A 212 -9.96 -4.96 9.59
CA ASP A 212 -8.73 -5.25 10.31
C ASP A 212 -7.49 -4.88 9.47
N VAL A 213 -7.60 -4.97 8.14
CA VAL A 213 -6.49 -4.76 7.20
C VAL A 213 -7.03 -4.30 5.85
N VAL A 214 -6.23 -3.51 5.15
CA VAL A 214 -6.48 -3.12 3.75
C VAL A 214 -5.54 -3.88 2.84
N VAL A 215 -6.06 -4.42 1.74
CA VAL A 215 -5.26 -5.12 0.73
C VAL A 215 -5.45 -4.43 -0.61
N ILE A 216 -4.36 -3.90 -1.16
CA ILE A 216 -4.34 -3.28 -2.49
C ILE A 216 -3.72 -4.27 -3.46
N ILE A 217 -4.54 -4.87 -4.32
CA ILE A 217 -4.09 -5.89 -5.26
C ILE A 217 -4.48 -5.54 -6.67
N ARG A 218 -3.62 -5.97 -7.58
CA ARG A 218 -3.81 -5.80 -9.01
C ARG A 218 -3.88 -7.15 -9.71
N GLY A 219 -4.75 -7.27 -10.69
CA GLY A 219 -4.80 -8.43 -11.57
C GLY A 219 -3.65 -8.44 -12.57
N GLY A 220 -3.19 -9.62 -12.97
CA GLY A 220 -2.22 -9.80 -14.04
C GLY A 220 -2.77 -9.26 -15.36
N GLY A 221 -2.01 -8.43 -16.04
CA GLY A 221 -2.24 -7.93 -17.39
C GLY A 221 -0.88 -7.72 -18.05
N ALA A 222 -0.83 -7.67 -19.39
CA ALA A 222 0.39 -7.41 -20.16
C ALA A 222 1.09 -6.14 -19.63
N THR A 223 2.43 -6.11 -19.66
CA THR A 223 3.38 -5.05 -19.28
C THR A 223 2.69 -3.77 -18.82
N SER A 224 2.54 -3.67 -17.55
CA SER A 224 1.52 -2.82 -16.99
C SER A 224 2.13 -1.56 -16.44
N ASP A 225 1.63 -0.45 -16.87
CA ASP A 225 1.92 0.86 -16.31
C ASP A 225 1.64 0.87 -14.80
N LEU A 226 2.70 0.98 -14.00
CA LEU A 226 2.66 1.09 -12.54
C LEU A 226 2.82 2.54 -12.08
N SER A 227 2.99 3.49 -12.99
CA SER A 227 3.25 4.90 -12.69
C SER A 227 2.16 5.55 -11.85
N GLY A 228 0.92 5.07 -11.96
CA GLY A 228 -0.20 5.54 -11.13
C GLY A 228 -0.05 5.24 -9.64
N PHE A 229 0.84 4.30 -9.27
CA PHE A 229 1.18 3.98 -7.88
C PHE A 229 2.44 4.69 -7.38
N ASP A 230 3.13 5.44 -8.26
CA ASP A 230 4.34 6.22 -7.96
C ASP A 230 4.03 7.69 -7.74
N THR A 231 2.99 8.00 -6.99
CA THR A 231 2.58 9.36 -6.71
C THR A 231 2.72 9.70 -5.24
N TYR A 232 3.05 10.95 -4.95
CA TYR A 232 3.21 11.43 -3.58
C TYR A 232 1.90 11.35 -2.78
N LEU A 233 0.78 11.79 -3.38
CA LEU A 233 -0.49 11.86 -2.68
C LEU A 233 -0.99 10.47 -2.25
N LEU A 234 -0.91 9.49 -3.15
CA LEU A 234 -1.31 8.12 -2.85
C LEU A 234 -0.40 7.48 -1.79
N ALA A 235 0.91 7.68 -1.91
CA ALA A 235 1.88 7.17 -0.94
C ALA A 235 1.67 7.80 0.44
N ALA A 236 1.48 9.13 0.52
CA ALA A 236 1.22 9.82 1.78
C ALA A 236 -0.09 9.38 2.44
N ALA A 237 -1.15 9.18 1.64
CA ALA A 237 -2.43 8.66 2.13
C ALA A 237 -2.29 7.23 2.69
N CYS A 238 -1.56 6.37 1.99
CA CYS A 238 -1.32 4.99 2.43
C CYS A 238 -0.43 4.94 3.66
N ALA A 239 0.65 5.73 3.72
CA ALA A 239 1.55 5.81 4.86
C ALA A 239 0.85 6.23 6.15
N GLN A 240 -0.11 7.14 6.06
CA GLN A 240 -0.86 7.68 7.19
C GLN A 240 -2.19 6.93 7.44
N PHE A 241 -2.46 5.86 6.70
CA PHE A 241 -3.70 5.12 6.85
C PHE A 241 -3.75 4.42 8.21
N PRO A 242 -4.91 4.45 8.93
CA PRO A 242 -4.99 3.93 10.29
C PRO A 242 -5.02 2.40 10.40
N LEU A 243 -5.14 1.69 9.29
CA LEU A 243 -5.05 0.23 9.24
C LEU A 243 -3.79 -0.21 8.50
N PRO A 244 -3.22 -1.38 8.82
CA PRO A 244 -2.14 -1.95 8.06
C PRO A 244 -2.54 -2.16 6.60
N VAL A 245 -1.71 -1.69 5.68
CA VAL A 245 -1.93 -1.82 4.24
C VAL A 245 -0.98 -2.87 3.68
N ILE A 246 -1.54 -3.86 2.98
CA ILE A 246 -0.79 -4.88 2.25
C ILE A 246 -0.89 -4.56 0.77
N THR A 247 0.23 -4.49 0.06
CA THR A 247 0.26 -4.30 -1.38
C THR A 247 0.66 -5.59 -2.10
N GLY A 248 -0.08 -5.93 -3.16
CA GLY A 248 0.22 -7.04 -4.07
C GLY A 248 0.06 -6.57 -5.53
N ILE A 249 0.84 -5.56 -5.92
CA ILE A 249 0.64 -4.80 -7.16
C ILE A 249 1.63 -5.23 -8.24
N GLY A 250 2.90 -5.46 -7.90
CA GLY A 250 4.00 -5.63 -8.84
C GLY A 250 4.72 -6.98 -8.76
N HIS A 251 5.58 -7.23 -9.76
CA HIS A 251 6.52 -8.34 -9.80
C HIS A 251 7.88 -7.96 -9.17
N GLU A 252 8.83 -8.92 -9.06
CA GLU A 252 10.12 -8.78 -8.37
C GLU A 252 11.00 -7.58 -8.79
N ARG A 253 10.79 -7.04 -9.99
CA ARG A 253 11.62 -5.97 -10.57
C ARG A 253 10.97 -4.58 -10.55
N ASP A 254 9.70 -4.50 -10.14
CA ASP A 254 8.88 -3.31 -10.32
C ASP A 254 8.36 -2.78 -8.97
N ASP A 255 9.29 -2.30 -8.13
CA ASP A 255 8.96 -1.65 -6.86
C ASP A 255 8.27 -0.30 -7.10
N THR A 256 7.14 -0.08 -6.47
CA THR A 256 6.46 1.22 -6.49
C THR A 256 6.73 2.02 -5.21
N VAL A 257 6.50 3.34 -5.27
CA VAL A 257 6.53 4.19 -4.06
C VAL A 257 5.49 3.70 -3.05
N LEU A 258 4.32 3.27 -3.53
CA LEU A 258 3.25 2.73 -2.68
C LEU A 258 3.72 1.47 -1.92
N ASP A 259 4.45 0.57 -2.58
CA ASP A 259 5.04 -0.61 -1.93
C ASP A 259 6.05 -0.24 -0.84
N SER A 260 6.74 0.89 -1.03
CA SER A 260 7.75 1.36 -0.08
C SER A 260 7.15 1.93 1.21
N VAL A 261 5.92 2.42 1.19
CA VAL A 261 5.23 2.98 2.36
C VAL A 261 4.25 2.01 3.02
N ALA A 262 3.78 1.00 2.30
CA ALA A 262 2.84 0.00 2.80
C ALA A 262 3.43 -0.78 3.99
N HIS A 263 2.55 -1.27 4.88
CA HIS A 263 2.93 -2.13 6.01
C HIS A 263 3.68 -3.38 5.53
N THR A 264 3.10 -4.08 4.57
CA THR A 264 3.69 -5.29 4.00
C THR A 264 3.50 -5.32 2.50
N ARG A 265 4.61 -5.52 1.80
CA ARG A 265 4.62 -5.75 0.36
C ARG A 265 4.65 -7.25 0.06
N VAL A 266 3.85 -7.68 -0.89
CA VAL A 266 3.90 -9.02 -1.47
C VAL A 266 3.92 -8.95 -2.99
N LYS A 267 4.36 -10.04 -3.64
CA LYS A 267 4.58 -10.06 -5.10
C LYS A 267 3.29 -10.23 -5.91
N THR A 268 2.31 -10.89 -5.36
CA THR A 268 1.09 -11.29 -6.10
C THR A 268 -0.14 -11.22 -5.20
N PRO A 269 -1.34 -11.13 -5.77
CA PRO A 269 -2.59 -11.25 -5.01
C PRO A 269 -2.69 -12.56 -4.21
N THR A 270 -2.22 -13.67 -4.77
CA THR A 270 -2.19 -14.97 -4.07
C THR A 270 -1.24 -14.96 -2.88
N ALA A 271 -0.08 -14.32 -3.00
CA ALA A 271 0.85 -14.14 -1.89
C ALA A 271 0.26 -13.27 -0.77
N ALA A 272 -0.60 -12.29 -1.09
CA ALA A 272 -1.34 -11.52 -0.08
C ALA A 272 -2.32 -12.41 0.70
N ALA A 273 -3.04 -13.30 0.01
CA ALA A 273 -3.91 -14.28 0.66
C ALA A 273 -3.12 -15.25 1.54
N GLU A 274 -2.01 -15.77 1.04
CA GLU A 274 -1.12 -16.66 1.80
C GLU A 274 -0.56 -16.00 3.07
N LEU A 275 -0.16 -14.73 3.01
CA LEU A 275 0.29 -13.97 4.16
C LEU A 275 -0.78 -13.93 5.27
N LEU A 276 -2.03 -13.64 4.89
CA LEU A 276 -3.15 -13.55 5.83
C LEU A 276 -3.51 -14.92 6.42
N ILE A 277 -3.53 -15.96 5.59
CA ILE A 277 -3.77 -17.35 6.03
C ILE A 277 -2.67 -17.78 6.99
N HIS A 278 -1.40 -17.51 6.64
CA HIS A 278 -0.24 -17.87 7.47
C HIS A 278 -0.32 -17.19 8.85
N ARG A 279 -0.70 -15.92 8.90
CA ARG A 279 -0.84 -15.18 10.16
C ARG A 279 -1.86 -15.80 11.12
N ILE A 280 -3.00 -16.25 10.59
CA ILE A 280 -4.01 -16.95 11.41
C ILE A 280 -3.52 -18.35 11.78
N THR A 281 -2.82 -19.05 10.87
CA THR A 281 -2.24 -20.37 11.15
C THR A 281 -1.23 -20.30 12.29
N GLU A 282 -0.29 -19.34 12.26
CA GLU A 282 0.66 -19.11 13.36
C GLU A 282 -0.04 -18.91 14.71
N SER A 283 -1.16 -18.18 14.72
CA SER A 283 -1.94 -17.93 15.91
C SER A 283 -2.65 -19.20 16.42
N ALA A 284 -3.15 -20.03 15.50
CA ALA A 284 -3.78 -21.31 15.81
C ALA A 284 -2.75 -22.31 16.34
N ASP A 285 -1.59 -22.44 15.69
CA ASP A 285 -0.50 -23.32 16.08
C ASP A 285 0.02 -22.95 17.49
N HIS A 286 0.13 -21.64 17.76
CA HIS A 286 0.53 -21.18 19.10
C HIS A 286 -0.49 -21.56 20.20
N LEU A 287 -1.77 -21.49 19.88
CA LEU A 287 -2.83 -21.96 20.79
C LEU A 287 -2.76 -23.46 21.03
N GLU A 288 -2.52 -24.27 19.99
CA GLU A 288 -2.35 -25.72 20.12
C GLU A 288 -1.11 -26.06 20.95
N GLU A 289 0.01 -25.39 20.72
CA GLU A 289 1.23 -25.56 21.50
C GLU A 289 0.97 -25.26 23.00
N LEU A 290 0.32 -24.13 23.29
CA LEU A 290 -0.01 -23.75 24.67
C LEU A 290 -0.94 -24.79 25.33
N SER A 291 -1.93 -25.30 24.58
CA SER A 291 -2.84 -26.34 25.05
C SER A 291 -2.10 -27.66 25.33
N ALA A 292 -1.23 -28.08 24.41
CA ALA A 292 -0.41 -29.29 24.59
C ALA A 292 0.54 -29.18 25.80
N ARG A 293 1.20 -28.04 25.97
CA ARG A 293 2.08 -27.76 27.13
C ARG A 293 1.30 -27.81 28.45
N LEU A 294 0.10 -27.28 28.46
CA LEU A 294 -0.79 -27.29 29.62
C LEU A 294 -1.21 -28.71 29.99
N GLN A 295 -1.57 -29.53 29.00
CA GLN A 295 -1.91 -30.96 29.18
C GLN A 295 -0.70 -31.75 29.67
N GLN A 296 0.46 -31.61 29.04
CA GLN A 296 1.70 -32.27 29.48
C GLN A 296 2.07 -31.93 30.92
N GLY A 297 1.98 -30.64 31.30
CA GLY A 297 2.25 -30.20 32.67
C GLY A 297 1.31 -30.84 33.68
N ALA A 298 0.01 -30.93 33.33
CA ALA A 298 -0.98 -31.57 34.18
C ALA A 298 -0.74 -33.09 34.31
N TYR A 299 -0.45 -33.78 33.24
CA TYR A 299 -0.14 -35.22 33.25
C TYR A 299 1.16 -35.52 34.02
N ALA A 300 2.22 -34.75 33.81
CA ALA A 300 3.48 -34.91 34.53
C ALA A 300 3.32 -34.74 36.06
N LEU A 301 2.49 -33.77 36.47
CA LEU A 301 2.17 -33.54 37.89
C LEU A 301 1.38 -34.71 38.48
N LEU A 302 0.37 -35.21 37.75
CA LEU A 302 -0.42 -36.35 38.17
C LEU A 302 0.43 -37.63 38.27
N GLU A 303 1.31 -37.86 37.33
CA GLU A 303 2.23 -39.01 37.32
C GLU A 303 3.27 -38.93 38.46
N GLN A 304 3.80 -37.73 38.70
CA GLN A 304 4.74 -37.49 39.78
C GLN A 304 4.08 -37.75 41.14
N GLU A 305 2.86 -37.28 41.34
CA GLU A 305 2.15 -37.50 42.61
C GLU A 305 1.65 -38.98 42.73
N GLY A 306 1.30 -39.61 41.60
CA GLY A 306 0.99 -41.06 41.56
C GLY A 306 2.17 -41.93 41.98
N ARG A 307 3.37 -41.66 41.42
CA ARG A 307 4.63 -42.32 41.84
C ARG A 307 4.99 -42.05 43.29
N ARG A 308 4.72 -40.86 43.81
CA ARG A 308 4.93 -40.52 45.21
C ARG A 308 4.00 -41.26 46.15
N LEU A 309 2.73 -41.46 45.72
CA LEU A 309 1.76 -42.30 46.45
C LEU A 309 2.20 -43.75 46.52
N GLU A 310 2.67 -44.34 45.39
CA GLU A 310 3.19 -45.73 45.37
C GLU A 310 4.42 -45.91 46.26
N MET A 311 5.36 -44.93 46.26
CA MET A 311 6.51 -44.95 47.17
C MET A 311 6.09 -44.90 48.63
N ILE A 312 5.05 -44.14 48.95
CA ILE A 312 4.53 -44.04 50.33
C ILE A 312 3.86 -45.36 50.73
N GLN A 313 3.04 -45.93 49.84
CA GLN A 313 2.39 -47.20 50.08
C GLN A 313 3.36 -48.40 50.28
N THR A 314 4.48 -48.42 49.52
CA THR A 314 5.45 -49.52 49.60
C THR A 314 6.42 -49.39 50.79
N ARG A 315 6.59 -48.19 51.37
CA ARG A 315 7.48 -47.99 52.53
C ARG A 315 6.83 -48.10 53.92
N ILE A 316 5.52 -48.31 53.96
CA ILE A 316 4.74 -48.22 55.22
C ILE A 316 4.50 -49.49 56.05
N PRO A 317 4.86 -50.75 55.71
CA PRO A 317 4.48 -51.88 56.57
C PRO A 317 5.11 -51.90 57.95
N ASN A 318 6.19 -51.20 58.19
CA ASN A 318 6.98 -51.39 59.41
C ASN A 318 7.09 -50.17 60.40
N LEU A 319 6.35 -49.09 60.19
CA LEU A 319 6.37 -47.89 61.08
C LEU A 319 4.95 -47.49 61.53
N VAL A 320 4.22 -48.48 61.98
CA VAL A 320 2.78 -48.59 61.81
C VAL A 320 1.87 -47.68 62.62
N HIS A 321 2.11 -47.16 63.65
CA HIS A 321 1.00 -46.43 64.30
C HIS A 321 1.24 -44.91 64.55
N ARG A 322 2.43 -44.54 64.76
CA ARG A 322 2.71 -43.14 65.07
C ARG A 322 2.96 -42.29 63.83
N LYS A 323 3.61 -42.86 62.80
CA LYS A 323 3.92 -42.19 61.59
C LYS A 323 2.72 -42.22 60.57
N LEU A 324 1.77 -43.15 60.70
CA LEU A 324 0.56 -43.20 59.87
C LEU A 324 -0.33 -41.97 60.12
N THR A 325 -0.44 -41.53 61.36
CA THR A 325 -1.21 -40.34 61.73
C THR A 325 -0.53 -39.07 61.19
N ASP A 326 0.78 -38.96 61.37
CA ASP A 326 1.55 -37.81 60.88
C ASP A 326 1.63 -37.79 59.31
N ALA A 327 1.83 -38.97 58.70
CA ALA A 327 1.81 -39.11 57.25
C ALA A 327 0.40 -38.85 56.64
N ARG A 328 -0.65 -39.25 57.38
CA ARG A 328 -2.03 -38.98 56.96
C ARG A 328 -2.38 -37.51 57.06
N PHE A 329 -1.89 -36.80 58.10
CA PHE A 329 -2.05 -35.35 58.17
C PHE A 329 -1.21 -34.64 57.11
N ALA A 330 0.02 -35.09 56.80
CA ALA A 330 0.86 -34.55 55.75
C ALA A 330 0.25 -34.75 54.34
N LEU A 331 -0.36 -35.91 54.09
CA LEU A 331 -1.04 -36.20 52.83
C LEU A 331 -2.26 -35.29 52.62
N LEU A 332 -3.04 -35.07 53.69
CA LEU A 332 -4.20 -34.19 53.65
C LEU A 332 -3.81 -32.73 53.43
N ALA A 333 -2.72 -32.28 54.04
CA ALA A 333 -2.15 -30.95 53.85
C ALA A 333 -1.67 -30.78 52.39
N ALA A 334 -0.90 -31.75 51.84
CA ALA A 334 -0.38 -31.72 50.48
C ALA A 334 -1.52 -31.69 49.41
N GLY A 335 -2.59 -32.42 49.67
CA GLY A 335 -3.79 -32.40 48.81
C GLY A 335 -4.51 -31.04 48.85
N LYS A 336 -4.55 -30.40 50.00
CA LYS A 336 -5.13 -29.07 50.16
C LYS A 336 -4.25 -27.99 49.50
N ASP A 337 -2.92 -28.10 49.69
CA ASP A 337 -1.95 -27.20 49.06
C ASP A 337 -1.91 -27.36 47.53
N LEU A 338 -2.05 -28.62 47.03
CA LEU A 338 -2.12 -28.91 45.62
C LEU A 338 -3.41 -28.31 44.98
N ALA A 339 -4.55 -28.49 45.68
CA ALA A 339 -5.81 -27.90 45.23
C ALA A 339 -5.75 -26.36 45.21
N GLN A 340 -5.11 -25.78 46.23
CA GLN A 340 -4.95 -24.32 46.34
C GLN A 340 -3.94 -23.78 45.31
N ALA A 341 -2.80 -24.48 45.11
CA ALA A 341 -1.82 -24.16 44.06
C ALA A 341 -2.41 -24.27 42.65
N THR A 342 -3.19 -25.32 42.40
CA THR A 342 -3.86 -25.52 41.10
C THR A 342 -4.90 -24.43 40.86
N GLN A 343 -5.66 -24.06 41.90
CA GLN A 343 -6.65 -22.98 41.82
C GLN A 343 -5.98 -21.61 41.59
N THR A 344 -4.84 -21.38 42.28
CA THR A 344 -4.03 -20.15 42.12
C THR A 344 -3.38 -20.10 40.73
N LEU A 345 -2.87 -21.21 40.22
CA LEU A 345 -2.28 -21.28 38.89
C LEU A 345 -3.35 -21.02 37.79
N LEU A 346 -4.49 -21.68 37.93
CA LEU A 346 -5.62 -21.46 37.02
C LEU A 346 -6.15 -20.01 37.08
N SER A 347 -6.25 -19.43 38.27
CA SER A 347 -6.67 -18.04 38.41
C SER A 347 -5.64 -17.07 37.83
N ARG A 348 -4.32 -17.31 38.01
CA ARG A 348 -3.25 -16.51 37.38
C ARG A 348 -3.32 -16.55 35.86
N HIS A 349 -3.52 -17.75 35.28
CA HIS A 349 -3.64 -17.88 33.83
C HIS A 349 -4.94 -17.28 33.30
N ARG A 350 -6.06 -17.43 34.03
CA ARG A 350 -7.33 -16.77 33.68
C ARG A 350 -7.19 -15.24 33.75
N HIS A 351 -6.54 -14.74 34.81
CA HIS A 351 -6.31 -13.30 34.94
C HIS A 351 -5.38 -12.76 33.83
N ARG A 352 -4.34 -13.53 33.45
CA ARG A 352 -3.43 -13.16 32.36
C ARG A 352 -4.13 -13.16 31.02
N LEU A 353 -5.00 -14.13 30.78
CA LEU A 353 -5.86 -14.18 29.58
C LEU A 353 -6.83 -12.99 29.53
N GLU A 354 -7.42 -12.64 30.68
CA GLU A 354 -8.35 -11.50 30.76
C GLU A 354 -7.63 -10.17 30.54
N LEU A 355 -6.43 -9.99 31.10
CA LEU A 355 -5.59 -8.82 30.82
C LEU A 355 -5.18 -8.72 29.35
N LEU A 356 -4.85 -9.85 28.71
CA LEU A 356 -4.54 -9.87 27.28
C LEU A 356 -5.79 -9.53 26.43
N ARG A 357 -6.94 -10.08 26.83
CA ARG A 357 -8.22 -9.77 26.20
C ARG A 357 -8.61 -8.29 26.35
N GLN A 358 -8.38 -7.74 27.54
CA GLN A 358 -8.57 -6.31 27.80
C GLN A 358 -7.61 -5.43 27.00
N ARG A 359 -6.31 -5.82 26.90
CA ARG A 359 -5.33 -5.10 26.07
C ARG A 359 -5.72 -5.10 24.58
N VAL A 360 -6.20 -6.22 24.07
CA VAL A 360 -6.71 -6.32 22.69
C VAL A 360 -7.97 -5.45 22.52
N ALA A 361 -8.88 -5.49 23.49
CA ALA A 361 -10.08 -4.65 23.48
C ALA A 361 -9.75 -3.15 23.65
N ASP A 362 -8.71 -2.82 24.45
CA ASP A 362 -8.28 -1.43 24.69
C ASP A 362 -7.49 -0.85 23.52
N ALA A 363 -6.85 -1.70 22.70
CA ALA A 363 -6.21 -1.33 21.44
C ALA A 363 -7.22 -1.10 20.30
N SER A 364 -8.49 -1.39 20.51
CA SER A 364 -9.52 -1.11 19.53
C SER A 364 -9.68 0.40 19.30
N PRO A 365 -9.66 0.83 18.04
CA PRO A 365 -9.91 2.22 17.66
C PRO A 365 -11.21 2.79 18.25
N ASP A 366 -12.24 1.96 18.37
CA ASP A 366 -13.53 2.36 18.97
C ASP A 366 -13.40 2.83 20.41
N LYS A 367 -12.51 2.21 21.18
CA LYS A 367 -12.31 2.57 22.59
C LYS A 367 -11.49 3.86 22.73
N LEU A 368 -10.58 4.14 21.81
CA LEU A 368 -9.88 5.42 21.75
C LEU A 368 -10.87 6.55 21.45
N LEU A 369 -11.73 6.36 20.48
CA LEU A 369 -12.78 7.34 20.17
C LEU A 369 -13.79 7.52 21.33
N SER A 370 -14.16 6.44 22.06
CA SER A 370 -15.06 6.50 23.21
C SER A 370 -14.46 7.22 24.43
N ARG A 371 -13.12 7.30 24.51
CA ARG A 371 -12.40 8.06 25.58
C ARG A 371 -12.28 9.55 25.30
N GLY A 372 -12.91 10.04 24.22
CA GLY A 372 -12.92 11.47 23.87
C GLY A 372 -11.83 11.86 22.87
N TYR A 373 -11.05 10.91 22.36
CA TYR A 373 -10.16 11.18 21.22
C TYR A 373 -11.00 11.35 19.97
N SER A 374 -10.53 12.17 19.08
CA SER A 374 -11.14 12.41 17.77
C SER A 374 -10.12 12.19 16.67
N ILE A 375 -10.60 11.79 15.52
CA ILE A 375 -9.77 11.73 14.30
C ILE A 375 -10.22 12.87 13.41
N THR A 376 -9.31 13.82 13.18
CA THR A 376 -9.54 14.92 12.27
C THR A 376 -9.04 14.54 10.88
N LEU A 377 -9.91 14.68 9.91
CA LEU A 377 -9.68 14.33 8.51
C LEU A 377 -9.75 15.60 7.66
N LYS A 378 -8.83 15.73 6.71
CA LYS A 378 -8.91 16.67 5.59
C LYS A 378 -8.98 15.84 4.31
N ASP A 379 -10.01 16.00 3.53
CA ASP A 379 -10.25 15.26 2.27
C ASP A 379 -10.15 13.73 2.44
N GLY A 380 -10.73 13.21 3.55
CA GLY A 380 -10.72 11.79 3.88
C GLY A 380 -9.39 11.25 4.47
N LYS A 381 -8.35 12.08 4.65
CA LYS A 381 -7.06 11.72 5.23
C LYS A 381 -6.93 12.23 6.65
N ALA A 382 -6.35 11.40 7.55
CA ALA A 382 -6.06 11.85 8.91
C ALA A 382 -4.99 12.94 8.91
N VAL A 383 -5.30 14.05 9.57
CA VAL A 383 -4.37 15.16 9.78
C VAL A 383 -3.51 14.84 10.99
N THR A 384 -2.21 14.67 10.78
CA THR A 384 -1.23 14.40 11.85
C THR A 384 -0.35 15.59 12.15
N ASP A 385 -0.32 16.58 11.28
CA ASP A 385 0.47 17.80 11.46
C ASP A 385 -0.39 19.04 11.14
N ALA A 386 -0.45 19.95 12.09
CA ALA A 386 -1.17 21.21 11.94
C ALA A 386 -0.55 22.13 10.87
N ALA A 387 0.76 22.00 10.61
CA ALA A 387 1.45 22.78 9.56
C ALA A 387 0.99 22.43 8.13
N SER A 388 0.30 21.29 7.96
CA SER A 388 -0.27 20.87 6.67
C SER A 388 -1.63 21.50 6.35
N LEU A 389 -2.16 22.34 7.26
CA LEU A 389 -3.47 22.94 7.15
C LEU A 389 -3.36 24.40 6.72
N ASN A 390 -4.23 24.81 5.81
CA ASN A 390 -4.34 26.20 5.40
C ASN A 390 -5.62 26.82 5.99
N PRO A 391 -5.63 28.14 6.22
CA PRO A 391 -6.86 28.85 6.61
C PRO A 391 -7.97 28.60 5.59
N GLY A 392 -9.15 28.26 6.08
CA GLY A 392 -10.31 27.93 5.24
C GLY A 392 -10.45 26.44 4.90
N ASP A 393 -9.48 25.60 5.28
CA ASP A 393 -9.61 24.16 5.07
C ASP A 393 -10.78 23.60 5.88
N GLN A 394 -11.59 22.79 5.22
CA GLN A 394 -12.69 22.06 5.86
C GLN A 394 -12.13 20.75 6.47
N LEU A 395 -12.24 20.63 7.78
CA LEU A 395 -11.83 19.44 8.51
C LEU A 395 -13.07 18.69 9.00
N VAL A 396 -13.10 17.40 8.81
CA VAL A 396 -14.10 16.52 9.38
C VAL A 396 -13.50 15.84 10.60
N THR A 397 -13.97 16.21 11.78
CA THR A 397 -13.56 15.55 13.02
C THR A 397 -14.57 14.46 13.37
N ARG A 398 -14.08 13.23 13.37
CA ARG A 398 -14.86 12.04 13.72
C ARG A 398 -14.72 11.75 15.20
N LEU A 399 -15.83 11.61 15.88
CA LEU A 399 -15.96 11.19 17.27
C LEU A 399 -16.48 9.75 17.35
N ALA A 400 -16.60 9.21 18.55
CA ALA A 400 -17.20 7.89 18.81
C ALA A 400 -18.64 7.77 18.25
N LYS A 401 -19.41 8.85 18.27
CA LYS A 401 -20.75 8.91 17.67
C LYS A 401 -20.84 10.17 16.83
N GLY A 402 -20.85 9.98 15.51
CA GLY A 402 -20.98 11.08 14.57
C GLY A 402 -19.67 11.79 14.22
N SER A 403 -19.80 12.76 13.35
CA SER A 403 -18.74 13.65 12.92
C SER A 403 -19.25 15.07 12.81
N PHE A 404 -18.39 16.04 12.95
CA PHE A 404 -18.72 17.44 12.66
C PHE A 404 -17.63 18.03 11.77
N THR A 405 -18.04 19.02 11.00
CA THR A 405 -17.12 19.75 10.14
C THR A 405 -16.67 21.03 10.83
N SER A 406 -15.40 21.35 10.77
CA SER A 406 -14.81 22.56 11.26
C SER A 406 -13.94 23.20 10.18
N GLU A 407 -13.80 24.50 10.21
CA GLU A 407 -12.93 25.25 9.32
C GLU A 407 -11.68 25.68 10.09
N VAL A 408 -10.52 25.51 9.47
CA VAL A 408 -9.26 25.90 10.08
C VAL A 408 -9.19 27.42 10.14
N ARG A 409 -9.07 27.96 11.36
CA ARG A 409 -8.66 29.34 11.62
C ARG A 409 -7.31 29.29 12.31
N LEU A 410 -6.30 29.83 11.71
CA LEU A 410 -5.00 29.99 12.36
C LEU A 410 -5.05 31.29 13.16
N ASP A 411 -5.07 31.17 14.48
CA ASP A 411 -4.81 32.32 15.35
C ASP A 411 -3.30 32.58 15.35
N GLU A 412 -2.91 33.83 15.12
CA GLU A 412 -1.51 34.27 15.08
C GLU A 412 -0.81 34.24 16.48
N HIS A 413 -1.40 33.62 17.48
CA HIS A 413 -0.92 33.63 18.86
C HIS A 413 -0.82 32.25 19.48
N TYR A 414 0.10 31.39 19.02
CA TYR A 414 0.74 30.37 19.88
C TYR A 414 2.05 29.93 19.22
N TYR A 415 3.13 30.56 19.66
CA TYR A 415 4.48 30.02 19.59
C TYR A 415 4.72 29.09 20.77
#